data_86b6947ca7f175e23018a951bc615d1b
#
_entry.id   86b6947ca7f175e23018a951bc615d1b
#
_cell.length_a   1.000
_cell.length_b   1.000
_cell.length_c   1.000
_cell.angle_alpha   90.00
_cell.angle_beta   90.00
_cell.angle_gamma   90.00
#
_symmetry.space_group_name_H-M   'P 1'
#
loop_
_entity.id
_entity.type
_entity.pdbx_description
1 polymer ?
#
loop_
_entity_poly.entity_id
_entity_poly.type
_entity_poly.pdbx_seq_one_letter_code
_entity_poly.pdbx_strand_id
1 'polypeptide(L)'
;MYMSLNNYKIETERICKQKGWTNAAIDTVWLLLTEEIGELASAIRQHERTYKKTGLKKQRGTDVMMEMGDVFSYLFQLSSMLNIDLDKMWVEHGKKLKFKKYNLR
;
A
#
# COMPACT_ATOMS: atom_id res chain seq x y z
N MET A 1 -16.52 -11.17 -9.08
CA MET A 1 -16.99 -9.76 -9.14
C MET A 1 -15.80 -8.84 -9.01
N TYR A 2 -15.62 -7.95 -9.98
CA TYR A 2 -14.55 -6.95 -9.92
C TYR A 2 -14.93 -5.82 -8.99
N MET A 3 -14.04 -5.50 -8.05
CA MET A 3 -14.14 -4.30 -7.26
C MET A 3 -13.16 -3.27 -7.82
N SER A 4 -13.61 -2.04 -7.97
CA SER A 4 -12.73 -0.95 -8.38
C SER A 4 -11.84 -0.52 -7.22
N LEU A 5 -10.80 0.25 -7.52
CA LEU A 5 -9.94 0.81 -6.48
C LEU A 5 -10.73 1.72 -5.54
N ASN A 6 -11.70 2.47 -6.08
CA ASN A 6 -12.56 3.31 -5.23
C ASN A 6 -13.43 2.48 -4.29
N ASN A 7 -13.83 1.28 -4.68
CA ASN A 7 -14.59 0.39 -3.79
C ASN A 7 -13.75 0.01 -2.56
N TYR A 8 -12.48 -0.33 -2.75
CA TYR A 8 -11.58 -0.63 -1.64
C TYR A 8 -11.33 0.61 -0.78
N LYS A 9 -11.22 1.77 -1.38
CA LYS A 9 -11.11 3.03 -0.64
C LYS A 9 -12.33 3.25 0.25
N ILE A 10 -13.53 3.06 -0.28
CA ILE A 10 -14.78 3.21 0.47
C ILE A 10 -14.87 2.21 1.60
N GLU A 11 -14.46 0.97 1.36
CA GLU A 11 -14.43 -0.06 2.39
C GLU A 11 -13.47 0.33 3.52
N THR A 12 -12.31 0.86 3.18
CA THR A 12 -11.33 1.35 4.15
C THR A 12 -11.90 2.51 4.97
N GLU A 13 -12.59 3.45 4.33
CA GLU A 13 -13.28 4.54 5.03
C GLU A 13 -14.27 4.01 6.07
N ARG A 14 -15.04 3.02 5.67
CA ARG A 14 -16.03 2.41 6.57
C ARG A 14 -15.36 1.78 7.79
N ILE A 15 -14.28 1.05 7.58
CA ILE A 15 -13.50 0.43 8.66
C ILE A 15 -12.93 1.50 9.58
N CYS A 16 -12.36 2.57 9.04
CA CYS A 16 -11.81 3.66 9.84
C CYS A 16 -12.89 4.33 10.70
N LYS A 17 -14.08 4.53 10.14
CA LYS A 17 -15.21 5.08 10.91
C LYS A 17 -15.62 4.17 12.06
N GLN A 18 -15.72 2.87 11.79
CA GLN A 18 -16.10 1.89 12.81
C GLN A 18 -15.10 1.83 13.95
N LYS A 19 -13.82 2.03 13.64
CA LYS A 19 -12.74 1.97 14.62
C LYS A 19 -12.41 3.31 15.25
N GLY A 20 -13.07 4.38 14.83
CA GLY A 20 -12.82 5.72 15.37
C GLY A 20 -11.50 6.33 14.90
N TRP A 21 -11.00 5.94 13.75
CA TRP A 21 -9.72 6.40 13.20
C TRP A 21 -9.86 7.54 12.20
N THR A 22 -10.95 8.28 12.26
CA THR A 22 -11.24 9.33 11.27
C THR A 22 -10.59 10.68 11.58
N ASN A 23 -10.01 10.84 12.77
CA ASN A 23 -9.45 12.12 13.21
C ASN A 23 -7.93 12.22 13.04
N ALA A 24 -7.33 11.24 12.37
CA ALA A 24 -5.89 11.27 12.12
C ALA A 24 -5.54 12.38 11.13
N ALA A 25 -4.44 13.09 11.39
CA ALA A 25 -3.91 14.07 10.45
C ALA A 25 -3.26 13.34 9.26
N ILE A 26 -3.23 14.01 8.12
CA ILE A 26 -2.60 13.46 6.89
C ILE A 26 -1.14 13.11 7.17
N ASP A 27 -0.42 13.98 7.87
CA ASP A 27 0.99 13.74 8.21
C ASP A 27 1.17 12.46 9.02
N THR A 28 0.28 12.22 9.98
CA THR A 28 0.32 11.01 10.79
C THR A 28 0.11 9.76 9.94
N VAL A 29 -0.87 9.78 9.04
CA VAL A 29 -1.14 8.65 8.16
C VAL A 29 0.02 8.42 7.21
N TRP A 30 0.63 9.48 6.71
CA TRP A 30 1.82 9.39 5.88
C TRP A 30 2.98 8.71 6.61
N LEU A 31 3.22 9.09 7.86
CA LEU A 31 4.28 8.47 8.68
C LEU A 31 3.99 7.00 8.95
N LEU A 32 2.74 6.65 9.22
CA LEU A 32 2.32 5.26 9.42
C LEU A 32 2.52 4.44 8.15
N LEU A 33 2.18 5.01 7.00
CA LEU A 33 2.44 4.35 5.71
C LEU A 33 3.92 4.09 5.51
N THR A 34 4.77 5.08 5.80
CA THR A 34 6.22 4.95 5.66
C THR A 34 6.74 3.84 6.55
N GLU A 35 6.23 3.74 7.77
CA GLU A 35 6.58 2.69 8.72
C GLU A 35 6.19 1.30 8.16
N GLU A 36 4.99 1.16 7.60
CA GLU A 36 4.54 -0.10 7.00
C GLU A 36 5.36 -0.48 5.77
N ILE A 37 5.79 0.49 4.98
CA ILE A 37 6.71 0.23 3.86
C ILE A 37 8.01 -0.37 4.38
N GLY A 38 8.51 0.14 5.50
CA GLY A 38 9.71 -0.40 6.14
C GLY A 38 9.50 -1.84 6.62
N GLU A 39 8.35 -2.13 7.20
CA GLU A 39 8.01 -3.49 7.64
C GLU A 39 7.88 -4.44 6.47
N LEU A 40 7.28 -4.00 5.37
CA LEU A 40 7.20 -4.79 4.15
C LEU A 40 8.60 -5.10 3.61
N ALA A 41 9.48 -4.10 3.60
CA ALA A 41 10.87 -4.30 3.18
C ALA A 41 11.57 -5.33 4.05
N SER A 42 11.38 -5.26 5.36
CA SER A 42 11.92 -6.24 6.30
C SER A 42 11.38 -7.64 6.05
N ALA A 43 10.08 -7.77 5.81
CA ALA A 43 9.45 -9.05 5.52
C ALA A 43 10.01 -9.69 4.24
N ILE A 44 10.18 -8.88 3.20
CA ILE A 44 10.75 -9.35 1.92
C ILE A 44 12.19 -9.82 2.14
N ARG A 45 12.99 -9.03 2.85
CA ARG A 45 14.37 -9.37 3.13
C ARG A 45 14.50 -10.70 3.89
N GLN A 46 13.66 -10.90 4.89
CA GLN A 46 13.66 -12.15 5.66
C GLN A 46 13.17 -13.32 4.82
N HIS A 47 12.17 -13.11 4.00
CA HIS A 47 11.65 -14.15 3.09
C HIS A 47 12.72 -14.60 2.12
N GLU A 48 13.50 -13.67 1.55
CA GLU A 48 14.52 -13.96 0.56
C GLU A 48 15.88 -14.32 1.18
N ARG A 49 16.07 -14.03 2.46
CA ARG A 49 17.33 -14.26 3.17
C ARG A 49 18.54 -13.66 2.45
N THR A 50 18.35 -12.46 1.89
CA THR A 50 19.37 -11.85 1.03
C THR A 50 20.55 -11.25 1.80
N TYR A 51 20.41 -11.05 3.10
CA TYR A 51 21.43 -10.41 3.92
C TYR A 51 21.55 -11.15 5.26
N LYS A 52 22.78 -11.46 5.67
CA LYS A 52 23.08 -12.20 6.90
C LYS A 52 22.28 -13.49 6.98
N LYS A 53 22.67 -14.45 6.21
CA LYS A 53 21.98 -15.75 6.08
C LYS A 53 21.91 -16.57 7.36
N THR A 54 22.65 -16.19 8.38
CA THR A 54 22.76 -16.97 9.61
C THR A 54 21.71 -16.58 10.62
N GLY A 55 20.98 -17.55 11.14
CA GLY A 55 20.11 -17.38 12.31
C GLY A 55 18.72 -16.82 12.05
N LEU A 56 18.40 -16.39 10.83
CA LEU A 56 17.07 -15.87 10.52
C LEU A 56 16.22 -16.93 9.85
N LYS A 57 15.04 -17.15 10.40
CA LYS A 57 14.05 -18.00 9.76
C LYS A 57 13.48 -17.28 8.57
N LYS A 58 13.29 -18.02 7.46
CA LYS A 58 12.60 -17.50 6.30
C LYS A 58 11.16 -17.18 6.68
N GLN A 59 10.72 -15.94 6.42
CA GLN A 59 9.34 -15.54 6.65
C GLN A 59 8.42 -16.24 5.66
N ARG A 60 7.21 -16.56 6.12
CA ARG A 60 6.20 -17.13 5.23
C ARG A 60 5.73 -16.11 4.21
N GLY A 61 5.33 -16.57 3.02
CA GLY A 61 4.76 -15.71 1.99
C GLY A 61 3.52 -14.95 2.47
N THR A 62 2.75 -15.55 3.40
CA THR A 62 1.58 -14.89 4.00
C THR A 62 1.97 -13.65 4.81
N ASP A 63 3.13 -13.65 5.43
CA ASP A 63 3.59 -12.49 6.20
C ASP A 63 3.91 -11.31 5.27
N VAL A 64 4.57 -11.58 4.13
CA VAL A 64 4.82 -10.57 3.11
C VAL A 64 3.50 -10.03 2.56
N MET A 65 2.56 -10.92 2.27
CA MET A 65 1.23 -10.55 1.77
C MET A 65 0.50 -9.63 2.75
N MET A 66 0.51 -9.96 4.04
CA MET A 66 -0.16 -9.16 5.06
C MET A 66 0.48 -7.79 5.22
N GLU A 67 1.81 -7.72 5.19
CA GLU A 67 2.52 -6.44 5.23
C GLU A 67 2.19 -5.58 4.00
N MET A 68 2.07 -6.21 2.84
CA MET A 68 1.64 -5.50 1.63
C MET A 68 0.22 -4.97 1.78
N GLY A 69 -0.67 -5.76 2.40
CA GLY A 69 -2.03 -5.32 2.69
C GLY A 69 -2.07 -4.09 3.59
N ASP A 70 -1.18 -4.04 4.60
CA ASP A 70 -1.08 -2.90 5.49
C ASP A 70 -0.67 -1.63 4.73
N VAL A 71 0.26 -1.75 3.78
CA VAL A 71 0.66 -0.63 2.91
C VAL A 71 -0.54 -0.15 2.08
N PHE A 72 -1.26 -1.07 1.44
CA PHE A 72 -2.44 -0.71 0.66
C PHE A 72 -3.51 -0.02 1.51
N SER A 73 -3.74 -0.51 2.71
CA SER A 73 -4.73 0.10 3.62
C SER A 73 -4.44 1.57 3.89
N TYR A 74 -3.19 1.91 4.17
CA TYR A 74 -2.83 3.31 4.40
C TYR A 74 -2.90 4.15 3.12
N LEU A 75 -2.58 3.56 1.96
CA LEU A 75 -2.75 4.26 0.68
C LEU A 75 -4.22 4.58 0.41
N PHE A 76 -5.12 3.63 0.67
CA PHE A 76 -6.56 3.89 0.54
C PHE A 76 -7.03 4.96 1.54
N GLN A 77 -6.54 4.90 2.77
CA GLN A 77 -6.88 5.91 3.76
C GLN A 77 -6.42 7.31 3.34
N LEU A 78 -5.19 7.45 2.88
CA LEU A 78 -4.68 8.73 2.36
C LEU A 78 -5.48 9.22 1.18
N SER A 79 -5.81 8.35 0.23
CA SER A 79 -6.59 8.73 -0.94
C SER A 79 -7.99 9.23 -0.55
N SER A 80 -8.58 8.62 0.48
CA SER A 80 -9.84 9.08 1.04
C SER A 80 -9.71 10.47 1.64
N MET A 81 -8.69 10.69 2.46
CA MET A 81 -8.45 11.97 3.13
C MET A 81 -8.17 13.09 2.13
N LEU A 82 -7.55 12.77 1.02
CA LEU A 82 -7.19 13.73 -0.04
C LEU A 82 -8.24 13.82 -1.15
N ASN A 83 -9.34 13.10 -1.03
CA ASN A 83 -10.41 13.07 -2.03
C ASN A 83 -9.93 12.69 -3.43
N ILE A 84 -9.05 11.70 -3.50
CA ILE A 84 -8.52 11.22 -4.78
C ILE A 84 -9.46 10.16 -5.35
N ASP A 85 -9.86 10.35 -6.61
CA ASP A 85 -10.54 9.33 -7.40
C ASP A 85 -9.50 8.35 -7.90
N LEU A 86 -9.41 7.19 -7.27
CA LEU A 86 -8.37 6.22 -7.56
C LEU A 86 -8.55 5.54 -8.92
N ASP A 87 -9.79 5.36 -9.36
CA ASP A 87 -10.04 4.76 -10.68
C ASP A 87 -9.62 5.72 -11.78
N LYS A 88 -9.92 7.00 -11.62
CA LYS A 88 -9.47 8.04 -12.55
C LYS A 88 -7.94 8.15 -12.53
N MET A 89 -7.36 8.16 -11.34
CA MET A 89 -5.89 8.18 -11.19
C MET A 89 -5.25 7.05 -11.97
N TRP A 90 -5.78 5.84 -11.85
CA TRP A 90 -5.22 4.67 -12.53
C TRP A 90 -5.28 4.81 -14.05
N VAL A 91 -6.42 5.28 -14.57
CA VAL A 91 -6.59 5.51 -16.02
C VAL A 91 -5.62 6.58 -16.52
N GLU A 92 -5.54 7.71 -15.84
CA GLU A 92 -4.67 8.82 -16.24
C GLU A 92 -3.19 8.43 -16.13
N HIS A 93 -2.82 7.73 -15.07
CA HIS A 93 -1.47 7.23 -14.91
C HIS A 93 -1.12 6.20 -15.99
N GLY A 94 -2.07 5.35 -16.37
CA GLY A 94 -1.89 4.39 -17.44
C GLY A 94 -1.62 5.08 -18.79
N LYS A 95 -2.33 6.16 -19.09
CA LYS A 95 -2.07 6.96 -20.28
C LYS A 95 -0.66 7.53 -20.26
N LYS A 96 -0.25 8.09 -19.13
CA LYS A 96 1.10 8.63 -18.96
C LYS A 96 2.16 7.55 -19.22
N LEU A 97 1.97 6.36 -18.71
CA LEU A 97 2.89 5.25 -18.91
C LEU A 97 2.95 4.82 -20.38
N LYS A 98 1.81 4.77 -21.05
CA LYS A 98 1.74 4.37 -22.47
C LYS A 98 2.40 5.36 -23.39
N PHE A 99 2.27 6.66 -23.12
CA PHE A 99 2.80 7.70 -23.98
C PHE A 99 4.25 8.07 -23.67
N LYS A 100 4.76 7.68 -22.51
CA LYS A 100 6.14 7.93 -22.18
C LYS A 100 7.02 6.94 -22.93
N LYS A 101 7.95 7.46 -23.72
CA LYS A 101 8.93 6.60 -24.41
C LYS A 101 9.94 6.12 -23.37
N TYR A 102 9.97 4.83 -23.12
CA TYR A 102 10.99 4.22 -22.31
C TYR A 102 12.10 3.69 -23.19
N ASN A 103 13.33 4.06 -22.87
CA ASN A 103 14.48 3.38 -23.42
C ASN A 103 14.69 2.07 -22.66
N LEU A 104 14.02 1.05 -23.13
CA LEU A 104 14.19 -0.31 -22.58
C LEU A 104 15.49 -0.87 -23.15
N ARG A 105 16.53 -0.78 -22.38
CA ARG A 105 17.84 -1.31 -22.80
C ARG A 105 18.38 -2.29 -21.81
#